data_c7196233a88481cc70c9a060f6369aeb
#
_entry.id   c7196233a88481cc70c9a060f6369aeb
#
_cell.length_a   1.000
_cell.length_b   1.000
_cell.length_c   1.000
_cell.angle_alpha   90.00
_cell.angle_beta   90.00
_cell.angle_gamma   90.00
#
_symmetry.space_group_name_H-M   'P 1'
#
loop_
_entity.id
_entity.type
_entity.pdbx_description
1 polymer ?
#
loop_
_entity_poly.entity_id
_entity_poly.type
_entity_poly.pdbx_seq_one_letter_code
_entity_poly.pdbx_strand_id
1 'polypeptide(L)'
;MLLRSGTAFGGLLLGGCDRLSRSPTFEGILASADSLTYRVQRLLVGNALAREFTPAELSPVFRSNGTDDPDTDEYNALRENGFVDWRLMIGGLVARPLALSLAQLRALPQRTQITRHDCVEGWSAIGKWSGVPLGTVLDLAQPSPAARFIVLYCADELEEGDGGYYESIDLIDAYHPQTLLAYALNDKPLAVGNGAPLRLRV
;
A
#
# COMPACT_ATOMS: atom_id res chain seq x y z
N MET A 1 10.14 -55.56 -5.04
CA MET A 1 10.34 -55.07 -3.67
C MET A 1 11.02 -53.69 -3.61
N LEU A 2 11.30 -53.04 -4.73
CA LEU A 2 12.01 -51.75 -4.81
C LEU A 2 11.11 -50.51 -4.88
N LEU A 3 9.78 -50.63 -5.12
CA LEU A 3 8.85 -49.50 -5.20
C LEU A 3 8.32 -49.00 -3.85
N ARG A 4 8.43 -49.78 -2.78
CA ARG A 4 7.91 -49.37 -1.45
C ARG A 4 8.88 -48.50 -0.64
N SER A 5 10.16 -48.47 -0.99
CA SER A 5 11.17 -47.68 -0.28
C SER A 5 11.21 -46.22 -0.72
N GLY A 6 10.82 -45.90 -1.96
CA GLY A 6 10.82 -44.54 -2.48
C GLY A 6 9.72 -43.66 -1.91
N THR A 7 8.54 -44.22 -1.65
CA THR A 7 7.39 -43.48 -1.08
C THR A 7 7.59 -43.13 0.40
N ALA A 8 8.28 -43.97 1.15
CA ALA A 8 8.59 -43.71 2.56
C ALA A 8 9.61 -42.56 2.72
N PHE A 9 10.58 -42.46 1.80
CA PHE A 9 11.60 -41.40 1.82
C PHE A 9 11.03 -40.06 1.39
N GLY A 10 10.13 -40.03 0.40
CA GLY A 10 9.42 -38.81 -0.02
C GLY A 10 8.48 -38.26 1.05
N GLY A 11 7.76 -39.12 1.77
CA GLY A 11 6.89 -38.70 2.88
C GLY A 11 7.66 -38.18 4.10
N LEU A 12 8.87 -38.67 4.36
CA LEU A 12 9.75 -38.15 5.42
C LEU A 12 10.31 -36.76 5.10
N LEU A 13 10.57 -36.46 3.82
CA LEU A 13 11.04 -35.14 3.41
C LEU A 13 9.92 -34.09 3.51
N LEU A 14 8.68 -34.43 3.15
CA LEU A 14 7.53 -33.52 3.26
C LEU A 14 7.12 -33.30 4.72
N GLY A 15 7.08 -34.31 5.56
CA GLY A 15 6.82 -34.17 6.99
C GLY A 15 7.94 -33.45 7.77
N GLY A 16 9.14 -33.41 7.22
CA GLY A 16 10.28 -32.67 7.78
C GLY A 16 10.12 -31.17 7.66
N CYS A 17 9.53 -30.68 6.55
CA CYS A 17 9.27 -29.24 6.34
C CYS A 17 8.25 -28.71 7.34
N ASP A 18 7.15 -29.42 7.58
CA ASP A 18 6.11 -29.02 8.54
C ASP A 18 6.63 -28.98 9.99
N ARG A 19 7.51 -29.90 10.34
CA ARG A 19 8.11 -29.94 11.68
C ARG A 19 9.17 -28.85 11.86
N LEU A 20 9.89 -28.52 10.81
CA LEU A 20 10.89 -27.46 10.80
C LEU A 20 10.22 -26.09 10.88
N SER A 21 9.17 -25.85 10.11
CA SER A 21 8.43 -24.57 10.09
C SER A 21 7.72 -24.25 11.40
N ARG A 22 7.51 -25.23 12.28
CA ARG A 22 6.95 -25.06 13.63
C ARG A 22 8.00 -25.01 14.73
N SER A 23 9.28 -25.01 14.38
CA SER A 23 10.38 -24.96 15.34
C SER A 23 10.68 -23.49 15.71
N PRO A 24 10.59 -23.08 16.98
CA PRO A 24 10.92 -21.71 17.40
C PRO A 24 12.34 -21.27 17.02
N THR A 25 13.28 -22.21 16.99
CA THR A 25 14.66 -21.95 16.56
C THR A 25 14.73 -21.65 15.07
N PHE A 26 13.98 -22.39 14.25
CA PHE A 26 13.95 -22.18 12.80
C PHE A 26 13.21 -20.89 12.44
N GLU A 27 12.10 -20.60 13.11
CA GLU A 27 11.40 -19.32 13.01
C GLU A 27 12.32 -18.15 13.38
N GLY A 28 13.12 -18.27 14.43
CA GLY A 28 14.12 -17.27 14.81
C GLY A 28 15.20 -17.06 13.75
N ILE A 29 15.65 -18.13 13.08
CA ILE A 29 16.60 -18.03 11.95
C ILE A 29 15.95 -17.30 10.77
N LEU A 30 14.72 -17.64 10.40
CA LEU A 30 13.98 -16.99 9.33
C LEU A 30 13.77 -15.48 9.63
N ALA A 31 13.32 -15.16 10.83
CA ALA A 31 13.16 -13.77 11.27
C ALA A 31 14.47 -12.97 11.24
N SER A 32 15.60 -13.63 11.53
CA SER A 32 16.93 -13.03 11.42
C SER A 32 17.30 -12.76 9.96
N ALA A 33 16.96 -13.70 9.05
CA ALA A 33 17.19 -13.53 7.61
C ALA A 33 16.35 -12.38 7.05
N ASP A 34 15.09 -12.27 7.44
CA ASP A 34 14.20 -11.16 7.05
C ASP A 34 14.78 -9.82 7.54
N SER A 35 15.20 -9.74 8.81
CA SER A 35 15.83 -8.54 9.36
C SER A 35 17.11 -8.15 8.62
N LEU A 36 17.94 -9.13 8.25
CA LEU A 36 19.17 -8.89 7.49
C LEU A 36 18.84 -8.40 6.07
N THR A 37 17.92 -9.07 5.39
CA THR A 37 17.45 -8.70 4.04
C THR A 37 16.91 -7.27 4.04
N TYR A 38 16.06 -6.92 4.99
CA TYR A 38 15.53 -5.57 5.16
C TYR A 38 16.66 -4.54 5.31
N ARG A 39 17.64 -4.78 6.21
CA ARG A 39 18.76 -3.87 6.44
C ARG A 39 19.63 -3.71 5.20
N VAL A 40 19.92 -4.80 4.49
CA VAL A 40 20.73 -4.76 3.27
C VAL A 40 20.01 -4.00 2.17
N GLN A 41 18.72 -4.26 1.96
CA GLN A 41 17.92 -3.52 0.99
C GLN A 41 17.90 -2.03 1.31
N ARG A 42 17.65 -1.65 2.57
CA ARG A 42 17.65 -0.23 2.99
C ARG A 42 19.02 0.43 2.82
N LEU A 43 20.11 -0.31 3.05
CA LEU A 43 21.47 0.19 2.83
C LEU A 43 21.78 0.41 1.34
N LEU A 44 21.32 -0.48 0.47
CA LEU A 44 21.63 -0.43 -0.96
C LEU A 44 20.72 0.51 -1.74
N VAL A 45 19.43 0.53 -1.42
CA VAL A 45 18.42 1.31 -2.15
C VAL A 45 18.21 2.68 -1.48
N GLY A 46 18.24 2.74 -0.15
CA GLY A 46 18.04 3.97 0.62
C GLY A 46 16.76 4.68 0.22
N ASN A 47 16.87 5.97 -0.11
CA ASN A 47 15.79 6.81 -0.63
C ASN A 47 15.87 6.95 -2.17
N ALA A 48 16.27 5.88 -2.88
CA ALA A 48 16.37 5.91 -4.33
C ALA A 48 15.00 6.15 -4.97
N LEU A 49 14.90 7.18 -5.79
CA LEU A 49 13.67 7.50 -6.50
C LEU A 49 13.41 6.46 -7.58
N ALA A 50 12.18 6.00 -7.69
CA ALA A 50 11.73 5.26 -8.85
C ALA A 50 11.84 6.14 -10.10
N ARG A 51 12.15 5.49 -11.24
CA ARG A 51 12.23 6.18 -12.53
C ARG A 51 10.91 6.91 -12.83
N GLU A 52 11.03 8.18 -13.17
CA GLU A 52 9.93 8.94 -13.75
C GLU A 52 9.98 8.89 -15.28
N PHE A 53 8.84 8.89 -15.90
CA PHE A 53 8.61 8.76 -17.34
C PHE A 53 8.12 10.07 -17.92
N THR A 54 8.17 10.20 -19.24
CA THR A 54 7.64 11.35 -19.97
C THR A 54 6.16 11.19 -20.25
N PRO A 55 5.42 12.28 -20.53
CA PRO A 55 4.01 12.19 -20.92
C PRO A 55 3.74 11.32 -22.16
N ALA A 56 4.72 11.18 -23.05
CA ALA A 56 4.60 10.34 -24.25
C ALA A 56 4.63 8.84 -23.93
N GLU A 57 5.13 8.46 -22.75
CA GLU A 57 5.24 7.07 -22.29
C GLU A 57 4.01 6.62 -21.47
N LEU A 58 3.01 7.50 -21.27
CA LEU A 58 1.79 7.15 -20.57
C LEU A 58 1.10 5.96 -21.24
N SER A 59 0.68 5.00 -20.42
CA SER A 59 -0.11 3.87 -20.91
C SER A 59 -1.48 4.35 -21.39
N PRO A 60 -1.97 3.87 -22.53
CA PRO A 60 -3.27 4.28 -23.09
C PRO A 60 -4.43 3.88 -22.16
N VAL A 61 -4.25 2.83 -21.37
CA VAL A 61 -5.21 2.35 -20.38
C VAL A 61 -4.49 2.11 -19.06
N PHE A 62 -5.06 2.62 -17.99
CA PHE A 62 -4.67 2.27 -16.62
C PHE A 62 -5.79 1.44 -16.01
N ARG A 63 -5.52 0.15 -15.79
CA ARG A 63 -6.53 -0.81 -15.27
C ARG A 63 -6.80 -0.55 -13.79
N SER A 64 -8.01 -0.89 -13.34
CA SER A 64 -8.28 -1.17 -11.93
C SER A 64 -7.69 -2.52 -11.53
N ASN A 65 -7.49 -2.73 -10.25
CA ASN A 65 -7.02 -3.98 -9.67
C ASN A 65 -7.81 -4.30 -8.40
N GLY A 66 -8.00 -5.58 -8.13
CA GLY A 66 -8.77 -6.05 -7.00
C GLY A 66 -10.25 -5.66 -7.08
N THR A 67 -10.85 -5.34 -5.95
CA THR A 67 -12.17 -4.73 -5.86
C THR A 67 -12.13 -3.35 -6.51
N ASP A 68 -13.00 -3.08 -7.44
CA ASP A 68 -13.05 -1.83 -8.19
C ASP A 68 -14.29 -0.97 -7.84
N ASP A 69 -15.16 -1.47 -6.99
CA ASP A 69 -16.26 -0.72 -6.36
C ASP A 69 -16.52 -1.27 -4.95
N PRO A 70 -16.29 -0.48 -3.88
CA PRO A 70 -16.54 -0.90 -2.50
C PRO A 70 -18.00 -1.25 -2.22
N ASP A 71 -18.94 -0.65 -2.95
CA ASP A 71 -20.40 -0.90 -2.92
C ASP A 71 -21.04 -0.97 -1.51
N THR A 72 -20.49 -0.21 -0.55
CA THR A 72 -21.11 -0.03 0.76
C THR A 72 -22.04 1.17 0.77
N ASP A 73 -23.10 1.14 1.59
CA ASP A 73 -24.04 2.26 1.72
C ASP A 73 -23.32 3.57 2.09
N GLU A 74 -22.34 3.51 2.98
CA GLU A 74 -21.54 4.67 3.39
C GLU A 74 -20.72 5.22 2.23
N TYR A 75 -19.99 4.37 1.50
CA TYR A 75 -19.20 4.81 0.36
C TYR A 75 -20.08 5.36 -0.76
N ASN A 76 -21.20 4.70 -1.04
CA ASN A 76 -22.17 5.15 -2.06
C ASN A 76 -22.74 6.52 -1.72
N ALA A 77 -23.12 6.78 -0.47
CA ALA A 77 -23.59 8.10 -0.03
C ALA A 77 -22.52 9.19 -0.21
N LEU A 78 -21.25 8.89 0.09
CA LEU A 78 -20.14 9.81 -0.13
C LEU A 78 -19.88 10.05 -1.63
N ARG A 79 -19.99 9.02 -2.46
CA ARG A 79 -19.85 9.12 -3.91
C ARG A 79 -20.94 9.98 -4.53
N GLU A 80 -22.20 9.79 -4.13
CA GLU A 80 -23.35 10.54 -4.63
C GLU A 80 -23.24 12.05 -4.33
N ASN A 81 -22.69 12.44 -3.20
CA ASN A 81 -22.46 13.84 -2.85
C ASN A 81 -21.11 14.39 -3.37
N GLY A 82 -20.40 13.65 -4.25
CA GLY A 82 -19.12 14.06 -4.80
C GLY A 82 -17.99 14.10 -3.76
N PHE A 83 -18.06 13.27 -2.72
CA PHE A 83 -17.09 13.17 -1.62
C PHE A 83 -16.90 14.47 -0.83
N VAL A 84 -17.88 15.36 -0.82
CA VAL A 84 -17.79 16.65 -0.08
C VAL A 84 -17.67 16.41 1.42
N ASP A 85 -18.38 15.41 1.94
CA ASP A 85 -18.37 15.03 3.35
C ASP A 85 -17.27 14.05 3.72
N TRP A 86 -16.55 13.51 2.73
CA TRP A 86 -15.44 12.60 2.98
C TRP A 86 -14.30 13.27 3.73
N ARG A 87 -13.70 12.56 4.66
CA ARG A 87 -12.56 13.02 5.46
C ARG A 87 -11.47 11.96 5.55
N LEU A 88 -10.22 12.38 5.35
CA LEU A 88 -9.06 11.59 5.75
C LEU A 88 -8.89 11.73 7.27
N MET A 89 -9.17 10.66 7.99
CA MET A 89 -8.98 10.60 9.43
C MET A 89 -7.55 10.15 9.76
N ILE A 90 -6.85 10.90 10.60
CA ILE A 90 -5.50 10.58 11.05
C ILE A 90 -5.50 10.56 12.58
N GLY A 91 -5.10 9.44 13.15
CA GLY A 91 -5.10 9.23 14.60
C GLY A 91 -4.01 8.26 15.05
N GLY A 92 -4.16 7.69 16.24
CA GLY A 92 -3.19 6.79 16.85
C GLY A 92 -2.04 7.53 17.52
N LEU A 93 -0.80 7.11 17.28
CA LEU A 93 0.40 7.68 17.90
C LEU A 93 0.81 9.00 17.26
N VAL A 94 -0.07 10.00 17.30
CA VAL A 94 0.15 11.36 16.81
C VAL A 94 -0.15 12.39 17.91
N ALA A 95 0.57 13.50 17.94
CA ALA A 95 0.29 14.60 18.87
C ALA A 95 -0.94 15.40 18.46
N ARG A 96 -1.30 15.40 17.17
CA ARG A 96 -2.39 16.20 16.59
C ARG A 96 -3.26 15.34 15.67
N PRO A 97 -4.30 14.68 16.18
CA PRO A 97 -5.28 13.99 15.34
C PRO A 97 -5.91 14.96 14.33
N LEU A 98 -6.11 14.54 13.08
CA LEU A 98 -6.62 15.35 12.01
C LEU A 98 -7.82 14.69 11.32
N ALA A 99 -8.70 15.52 10.78
CA ALA A 99 -9.77 15.14 9.88
C ALA A 99 -9.73 16.11 8.68
N LEU A 100 -9.11 15.68 7.57
CA LEU A 100 -8.87 16.55 6.42
C LEU A 100 -9.85 16.26 5.29
N SER A 101 -10.50 17.30 4.78
CA SER A 101 -11.31 17.21 3.56
C SER A 101 -10.41 17.14 2.31
N LEU A 102 -10.97 16.71 1.19
CA LEU A 102 -10.26 16.74 -0.12
C LEU A 102 -9.82 18.18 -0.48
N ALA A 103 -10.64 19.18 -0.17
CA ALA A 103 -10.29 20.58 -0.44
C ALA A 103 -9.06 21.01 0.39
N GLN A 104 -8.99 20.62 1.66
CA GLN A 104 -7.84 20.89 2.52
C GLN A 104 -6.59 20.16 2.03
N LEU A 105 -6.72 18.90 1.63
CA LEU A 105 -5.60 18.15 1.04
C LEU A 105 -5.08 18.84 -0.24
N ARG A 106 -5.97 19.24 -1.13
CA ARG A 106 -5.60 19.94 -2.38
C ARG A 106 -4.97 21.32 -2.16
N ALA A 107 -5.16 21.92 -1.01
CA ALA A 107 -4.52 23.20 -0.63
C ALA A 107 -3.09 23.02 -0.10
N LEU A 108 -2.67 21.81 0.23
CA LEU A 108 -1.31 21.50 0.65
C LEU A 108 -0.34 21.45 -0.55
N PRO A 109 0.98 21.54 -0.31
CA PRO A 109 1.97 21.35 -1.36
C PRO A 109 1.74 20.05 -2.11
N GLN A 110 1.68 20.12 -3.43
CA GLN A 110 1.37 18.99 -4.31
C GLN A 110 2.63 18.46 -4.98
N ARG A 111 2.62 17.18 -5.31
CA ARG A 111 3.56 16.54 -6.22
C ARG A 111 2.81 15.85 -7.36
N THR A 112 3.35 15.98 -8.55
CA THR A 112 2.94 15.17 -9.71
C THR A 112 4.13 14.35 -10.17
N GLN A 113 3.90 13.07 -10.45
CA GLN A 113 4.91 12.14 -10.94
C GLN A 113 4.30 11.19 -11.98
N ILE A 114 5.10 10.81 -12.96
CA ILE A 114 4.73 9.81 -13.96
C ILE A 114 5.55 8.56 -13.67
N THR A 115 4.93 7.57 -13.07
CA THR A 115 5.62 6.36 -12.61
C THR A 115 4.93 5.11 -13.11
N ARG A 116 5.72 4.03 -13.24
CA ARG A 116 5.20 2.71 -13.57
C ARG A 116 4.57 2.09 -12.32
N HIS A 117 3.46 1.42 -12.53
CA HIS A 117 2.80 0.55 -11.58
C HIS A 117 2.91 -0.88 -12.08
N ASP A 118 3.45 -1.75 -11.25
CA ASP A 118 3.48 -3.19 -11.49
C ASP A 118 2.49 -3.85 -10.54
N CYS A 119 1.48 -4.51 -11.10
CA CYS A 119 0.44 -5.18 -10.33
C CYS A 119 0.77 -6.66 -10.15
N VAL A 120 0.44 -7.21 -8.97
CA VAL A 120 0.58 -8.66 -8.69
C VAL A 120 -0.27 -9.53 -9.63
N GLU A 121 -1.30 -8.95 -10.25
CA GLU A 121 -2.11 -9.60 -11.29
C GLU A 121 -1.36 -9.78 -12.63
N GLY A 122 -0.08 -9.39 -12.72
CA GLY A 122 0.78 -9.64 -13.88
C GLY A 122 0.67 -8.60 -15.00
N TRP A 123 0.16 -7.39 -14.73
CA TRP A 123 0.17 -6.29 -15.69
C TRP A 123 0.95 -5.08 -15.15
N SER A 124 1.39 -4.23 -16.06
CA SER A 124 2.05 -2.96 -15.73
C SER A 124 1.41 -1.81 -16.50
N ALA A 125 1.38 -0.63 -15.90
CA ALA A 125 0.95 0.59 -16.55
C ALA A 125 1.74 1.79 -16.05
N ILE A 126 1.99 2.76 -16.94
CA ILE A 126 2.59 4.05 -16.60
C ILE A 126 1.46 5.05 -16.46
N GLY A 127 1.36 5.70 -15.29
CA GLY A 127 0.33 6.68 -14.98
C GLY A 127 0.91 7.96 -14.41
N LYS A 128 0.24 9.08 -14.68
CA LYS A 128 0.54 10.38 -14.11
C LYS A 128 -0.29 10.58 -12.85
N TRP A 129 0.36 10.50 -11.71
CA TRP A 129 -0.27 10.62 -10.39
C TRP A 129 -0.06 12.02 -9.84
N SER A 130 -1.12 12.64 -9.33
CA SER A 130 -1.05 13.92 -8.63
C SER A 130 -1.68 13.79 -7.26
N GLY A 131 -1.01 14.32 -6.25
CA GLY A 131 -1.45 14.21 -4.86
C GLY A 131 -0.56 15.00 -3.91
N VAL A 132 -0.78 14.78 -2.64
CA VAL A 132 0.02 15.37 -1.55
C VAL A 132 1.04 14.31 -1.09
N PRO A 133 2.32 14.65 -0.92
CA PRO A 133 3.27 13.75 -0.27
C PRO A 133 2.75 13.35 1.11
N LEU A 134 2.73 12.04 1.41
CA LEU A 134 2.23 11.54 2.69
C LEU A 134 2.98 12.17 3.87
N GLY A 135 4.31 12.34 3.75
CA GLY A 135 5.14 13.00 4.76
C GLY A 135 4.64 14.40 5.14
N THR A 136 4.16 15.20 4.16
CA THR A 136 3.58 16.52 4.42
C THR A 136 2.37 16.45 5.37
N VAL A 137 1.53 15.44 5.17
CA VAL A 137 0.34 15.24 6.02
C VAL A 137 0.72 14.70 7.40
N LEU A 138 1.71 13.81 7.46
CA LEU A 138 2.25 13.29 8.71
C LEU A 138 2.89 14.40 9.56
N ASP A 139 3.62 15.33 8.95
CA ASP A 139 4.23 16.47 9.64
C ASP A 139 3.16 17.34 10.34
N LEU A 140 1.99 17.50 9.71
CA LEU A 140 0.86 18.19 10.34
C LEU A 140 0.31 17.44 11.55
N ALA A 141 0.28 16.11 11.49
CA ALA A 141 -0.22 15.25 12.56
C ALA A 141 0.79 15.07 13.70
N GLN A 142 2.08 15.31 13.45
CA GLN A 142 3.18 15.15 14.41
C GLN A 142 3.25 13.75 15.01
N PRO A 143 3.71 12.73 14.25
CA PRO A 143 3.86 11.38 14.76
C PRO A 143 4.76 11.33 15.99
N SER A 144 4.38 10.51 16.97
CA SER A 144 5.21 10.22 18.13
C SER A 144 6.50 9.48 17.70
N PRO A 145 7.64 9.69 18.38
CA PRO A 145 8.84 8.88 18.15
C PRO A 145 8.65 7.36 18.37
N ALA A 146 7.56 6.95 19.05
CA ALA A 146 7.19 5.55 19.21
C ALA A 146 6.44 4.97 18.02
N ALA A 147 5.93 5.81 17.11
CA ALA A 147 5.28 5.35 15.88
C ALA A 147 6.32 4.69 14.97
N ARG A 148 6.01 3.53 14.43
CA ARG A 148 6.89 2.74 13.54
C ARG A 148 6.27 2.51 12.17
N PHE A 149 4.95 2.43 12.12
CA PHE A 149 4.17 2.08 10.95
C PHE A 149 2.99 3.02 10.80
N ILE A 150 2.55 3.17 9.56
CA ILE A 150 1.27 3.76 9.19
C ILE A 150 0.35 2.62 8.77
N VAL A 151 -0.82 2.53 9.38
CA VAL A 151 -1.88 1.60 8.97
C VAL A 151 -2.93 2.40 8.20
N LEU A 152 -3.28 1.93 7.02
CA LEU A 152 -4.26 2.55 6.13
C LEU A 152 -5.48 1.65 6.05
N TYR A 153 -6.62 2.15 6.48
CA TYR A 153 -7.90 1.47 6.33
C TYR A 153 -8.56 1.93 5.03
N CYS A 154 -8.98 0.98 4.24
CA CYS A 154 -9.58 1.19 2.93
C CYS A 154 -11.10 1.12 3.01
N ALA A 155 -11.79 1.63 1.99
CA ALA A 155 -13.24 1.46 1.85
C ALA A 155 -13.62 0.07 1.34
N ASP A 156 -12.66 -0.65 0.75
CA ASP A 156 -12.87 -2.00 0.24
C ASP A 156 -12.98 -3.02 1.39
N GLU A 157 -13.74 -4.07 1.15
CA GLU A 157 -13.77 -5.29 1.96
C GLU A 157 -13.15 -6.44 1.16
N LEU A 158 -12.33 -7.28 1.81
CA LEU A 158 -11.73 -8.45 1.15
C LEU A 158 -12.74 -9.59 1.00
N GLU A 159 -13.53 -9.83 2.04
CA GLU A 159 -14.61 -10.80 2.10
C GLU A 159 -15.78 -10.18 2.88
N GLU A 160 -17.01 -10.55 2.51
CA GLU A 160 -18.21 -10.03 3.16
C GLU A 160 -18.22 -10.38 4.66
N GLY A 161 -18.13 -9.34 5.50
CA GLY A 161 -18.19 -9.47 6.96
C GLY A 161 -16.85 -9.60 7.70
N ASP A 162 -15.71 -9.60 7.03
CA ASP A 162 -14.37 -9.71 7.66
C ASP A 162 -13.79 -8.36 8.14
N GLY A 163 -14.52 -7.27 7.95
CA GLY A 163 -14.04 -5.90 8.19
C GLY A 163 -13.26 -5.34 6.99
N GLY A 164 -13.04 -4.03 6.99
CA GLY A 164 -12.43 -3.33 5.86
C GLY A 164 -10.99 -3.79 5.60
N TYR A 165 -10.60 -3.78 4.32
CA TYR A 165 -9.23 -4.02 3.91
C TYR A 165 -8.28 -2.97 4.53
N TYR A 166 -7.13 -3.42 4.98
CA TYR A 166 -6.09 -2.52 5.47
C TYR A 166 -4.72 -2.92 4.97
N GLU A 167 -3.84 -1.94 4.86
CA GLU A 167 -2.44 -2.12 4.56
C GLU A 167 -1.57 -1.33 5.54
N SER A 168 -0.30 -1.70 5.62
CA SER A 168 0.66 -0.99 6.44
C SER A 168 1.96 -0.74 5.71
N ILE A 169 2.55 0.43 5.97
CA ILE A 169 3.89 0.79 5.51
C ILE A 169 4.71 1.32 6.69
N ASP A 170 6.03 1.16 6.65
CA ASP A 170 6.89 1.77 7.65
C ASP A 170 7.03 3.29 7.43
N LEU A 171 7.56 3.99 8.44
CA LEU A 171 7.74 5.43 8.35
C LEU A 171 8.77 5.85 7.30
N ILE A 172 9.72 4.99 6.94
CA ILE A 172 10.71 5.31 5.89
C ILE A 172 10.01 5.43 4.55
N ASP A 173 9.16 4.45 4.22
CA ASP A 173 8.36 4.47 3.00
C ASP A 173 7.27 5.55 3.06
N ALA A 174 6.68 5.80 4.23
CA ALA A 174 5.69 6.86 4.41
C ALA A 174 6.26 8.27 4.15
N TYR A 175 7.52 8.51 4.52
CA TYR A 175 8.24 9.76 4.26
C TYR A 175 9.01 9.78 2.93
N HIS A 176 8.95 8.70 2.15
CA HIS A 176 9.61 8.69 0.84
C HIS A 176 9.02 9.77 -0.08
N PRO A 177 9.84 10.53 -0.83
CA PRO A 177 9.38 11.65 -1.62
C PRO A 177 8.34 11.31 -2.69
N GLN A 178 8.30 10.06 -3.15
CA GLN A 178 7.32 9.58 -4.14
C GLN A 178 6.11 8.88 -3.53
N THR A 179 6.03 8.78 -2.21
CA THR A 179 4.82 8.27 -1.53
C THR A 179 3.77 9.37 -1.45
N LEU A 180 2.68 9.19 -2.19
CA LEU A 180 1.63 10.17 -2.36
C LEU A 180 0.29 9.68 -1.83
N LEU A 181 -0.46 10.60 -1.25
CA LEU A 181 -1.91 10.54 -1.16
C LEU A 181 -2.47 11.12 -2.46
N ALA A 182 -2.65 10.28 -3.46
CA ALA A 182 -3.07 10.66 -4.80
C ALA A 182 -4.59 10.87 -4.84
N TYR A 183 -5.01 11.96 -5.46
CA TYR A 183 -6.42 12.29 -5.74
C TYR A 183 -6.69 12.48 -7.24
N ALA A 184 -5.67 12.33 -8.09
CA ALA A 184 -5.83 12.40 -9.54
C ALA A 184 -4.88 11.42 -10.25
N LEU A 185 -5.37 10.87 -11.36
CA LEU A 185 -4.66 10.01 -12.30
C LEU A 185 -4.87 10.53 -13.72
N ASN A 186 -3.78 10.73 -14.47
CA ASN A 186 -3.81 11.23 -15.85
C ASN A 186 -4.61 12.52 -16.00
N ASP A 187 -4.37 13.48 -15.09
CA ASP A 187 -5.01 14.82 -15.03
C ASP A 187 -6.53 14.80 -14.77
N LYS A 188 -7.08 13.68 -14.32
CA LYS A 188 -8.49 13.53 -13.94
C LYS A 188 -8.61 13.14 -12.47
N PRO A 189 -9.67 13.52 -11.77
CA PRO A 189 -9.99 12.93 -10.47
C PRO A 189 -9.98 11.41 -10.56
N LEU A 190 -9.60 10.75 -9.46
CA LEU A 190 -9.64 9.29 -9.42
C LEU A 190 -11.04 8.78 -9.72
N ALA A 191 -11.13 7.76 -10.58
CA ALA A 191 -12.32 6.95 -10.70
C ALA A 191 -12.46 6.02 -9.49
N VAL A 192 -13.66 5.51 -9.22
CA VAL A 192 -13.91 4.54 -8.14
C VAL A 192 -12.96 3.36 -8.24
N GLY A 193 -12.89 2.69 -9.39
CA GLY A 193 -11.98 1.57 -9.61
C GLY A 193 -10.48 1.92 -9.57
N ASN A 194 -10.11 3.18 -9.42
CA ASN A 194 -8.74 3.61 -9.20
C ASN A 194 -8.50 4.13 -7.78
N GLY A 195 -9.48 3.99 -6.86
CA GLY A 195 -9.40 4.33 -5.46
C GLY A 195 -9.87 5.76 -5.12
N ALA A 196 -10.96 6.23 -5.76
CA ALA A 196 -11.58 7.52 -5.39
C ALA A 196 -12.06 7.48 -3.93
N PRO A 197 -12.01 8.61 -3.22
CA PRO A 197 -11.53 9.93 -3.65
C PRO A 197 -10.02 10.13 -3.43
N LEU A 198 -9.35 9.22 -2.67
CA LEU A 198 -7.94 9.31 -2.30
C LEU A 198 -7.32 7.92 -2.27
N ARG A 199 -6.16 7.78 -2.87
CA ARG A 199 -5.41 6.53 -2.94
C ARG A 199 -3.98 6.72 -2.47
N LEU A 200 -3.50 5.82 -1.62
CA LEU A 200 -2.06 5.72 -1.37
C LEU A 200 -1.34 5.22 -2.64
N ARG A 201 -0.27 5.90 -3.00
CA ARG A 201 0.68 5.50 -4.04
C ARG A 201 2.09 5.52 -3.46
N VAL A 202 2.68 4.36 -3.32
CA VAL A 202 4.07 4.13 -2.86
C VAL A 202 4.97 3.90 -4.07
#